data_15b68fe7fd910592e27a61d24edbf288
#
_entry.id   15b68fe7fd910592e27a61d24edbf288
#
_cell.length_a   1.000
_cell.length_b   1.000
_cell.length_c   1.000
_cell.angle_alpha   90.00
_cell.angle_beta   90.00
_cell.angle_gamma   90.00
#
_symmetry.space_group_name_H-M   'P 1'
#
loop_
_entity.id
_entity.type
_entity.pdbx_description
1 polymer ?
#
loop_
_entity_poly.entity_id
_entity_poly.type
_entity_poly.pdbx_seq_one_letter_code
_entity_poly.pdbx_strand_id
1 'polypeptide(L)'
;SPSSAASDVYKRQLIIPVTGPVIIDGAVAIHGDRVVHVGKRRWVLKALKQEMTAHGTIHERHWDGVLTPGLINAHTHLQYSGMVQVGQGTYDRFRAWELAFNEVYAEAQKTQPWKQWAEDGARQMVESGTTAAADIVTDLDAAGALASQGMHGIAYWAVSYTHLTLPT
;
A
#
# COMPACT_ATOMS: atom_id res chain seq x y z
N SER A 1 23.02 -11.73 -20.80
CA SER A 1 22.04 -11.65 -21.92
C SER A 1 20.79 -10.93 -21.41
N PRO A 2 20.27 -9.93 -22.13
CA PRO A 2 18.98 -9.38 -21.76
C PRO A 2 17.95 -10.50 -21.88
N SER A 3 17.33 -10.83 -20.77
CA SER A 3 16.20 -11.76 -20.71
C SER A 3 15.15 -11.33 -21.73
N SER A 4 14.69 -12.26 -22.58
CA SER A 4 13.55 -12.06 -23.46
C SER A 4 12.24 -12.07 -22.65
N ALA A 5 12.18 -11.27 -21.58
CA ALA A 5 11.01 -11.20 -20.73
C ALA A 5 9.85 -10.62 -21.56
N ALA A 6 8.72 -11.30 -21.49
CA ALA A 6 7.49 -10.84 -22.10
C ALA A 6 7.06 -9.50 -21.46
N SER A 7 6.49 -8.62 -22.27
CA SER A 7 5.87 -7.40 -21.77
C SER A 7 4.37 -7.60 -21.64
N ASP A 8 3.83 -7.33 -20.47
CA ASP A 8 2.41 -7.35 -20.21
C ASP A 8 1.77 -5.99 -20.50
N VAL A 9 0.66 -5.99 -21.25
CA VAL A 9 -0.12 -4.78 -21.55
C VAL A 9 -1.52 -4.93 -20.98
N TYR A 10 -1.82 -4.08 -20.02
CA TYR A 10 -3.14 -3.99 -19.41
C TYR A 10 -3.95 -2.90 -20.09
N LYS A 11 -4.98 -3.32 -20.84
CA LYS A 11 -5.91 -2.42 -21.52
C LYS A 11 -7.07 -2.08 -20.60
N ARG A 12 -7.41 -0.80 -20.52
CA ARG A 12 -8.48 -0.28 -19.66
C ARG A 12 -9.34 0.72 -20.39
N GLN A 13 -10.62 0.74 -20.03
CA GLN A 13 -11.53 1.76 -20.49
C GLN A 13 -11.09 3.14 -19.99
N LEU A 14 -10.59 3.21 -18.77
CA LEU A 14 -10.14 4.45 -18.15
C LEU A 14 -8.86 4.22 -17.33
N ILE A 15 -7.88 5.10 -17.48
CA ILE A 15 -6.69 5.14 -16.61
C ILE A 15 -6.62 6.52 -15.96
N ILE A 16 -6.45 6.53 -14.64
CA ILE A 16 -6.25 7.74 -13.84
C ILE A 16 -4.81 7.71 -13.31
N PRO A 17 -3.85 8.35 -13.99
CA PRO A 17 -2.44 8.27 -13.61
C PRO A 17 -2.07 9.10 -12.38
N VAL A 18 -2.99 9.93 -11.86
CA VAL A 18 -2.84 10.90 -10.76
C VAL A 18 -1.89 12.05 -11.11
N THR A 19 -0.77 11.78 -11.76
CA THR A 19 0.24 12.79 -12.16
C THR A 19 -0.06 13.48 -13.49
N GLY A 20 -1.20 13.16 -14.11
CA GLY A 20 -1.63 13.74 -15.40
C GLY A 20 -3.12 13.57 -15.65
N PRO A 21 -3.62 14.00 -16.79
CA PRO A 21 -5.04 13.90 -17.12
C PRO A 21 -5.49 12.46 -17.28
N VAL A 22 -6.79 12.24 -17.07
CA VAL A 22 -7.46 10.95 -17.28
C VAL A 22 -7.30 10.49 -18.74
N ILE A 23 -6.99 9.22 -18.93
CA ILE A 23 -6.75 8.62 -20.25
C ILE A 23 -7.90 7.67 -20.59
N ILE A 24 -8.68 8.03 -21.60
CA ILE A 24 -9.74 7.18 -22.15
C ILE A 24 -9.12 6.23 -23.17
N ASP A 25 -9.56 4.97 -23.22
CA ASP A 25 -8.97 3.88 -23.99
C ASP A 25 -7.45 3.79 -23.76
N GLY A 26 -7.12 3.67 -22.47
CA GLY A 26 -5.73 3.67 -22.01
C GLY A 26 -5.13 2.27 -21.98
N ALA A 27 -3.80 2.25 -21.90
CA ALA A 27 -3.02 1.05 -21.61
C ALA A 27 -1.83 1.36 -20.69
N VAL A 28 -1.47 0.37 -19.89
CA VAL A 28 -0.24 0.35 -19.09
C VAL A 28 0.58 -0.84 -19.57
N ALA A 29 1.83 -0.60 -19.92
CA ALA A 29 2.78 -1.64 -20.26
C ALA A 29 3.74 -1.87 -19.09
N ILE A 30 3.93 -3.14 -18.75
CA ILE A 30 4.82 -3.58 -17.68
C ILE A 30 5.85 -4.53 -18.28
N HIS A 31 7.12 -4.29 -17.96
CA HIS A 31 8.22 -5.17 -18.30
C HIS A 31 8.93 -5.60 -17.01
N GLY A 32 8.84 -6.89 -16.70
CA GLY A 32 9.28 -7.39 -15.39
C GLY A 32 8.49 -6.75 -14.24
N ASP A 33 9.18 -6.03 -13.36
CA ASP A 33 8.64 -5.33 -12.21
C ASP A 33 8.39 -3.82 -12.44
N ARG A 34 8.53 -3.35 -13.70
CA ARG A 34 8.50 -1.93 -14.01
C ARG A 34 7.40 -1.55 -14.98
N VAL A 35 6.67 -0.49 -14.66
CA VAL A 35 5.80 0.20 -15.61
C VAL A 35 6.70 0.97 -16.60
N VAL A 36 6.64 0.60 -17.88
CA VAL A 36 7.47 1.22 -18.93
C VAL A 36 6.70 2.26 -19.76
N HIS A 37 5.41 2.03 -19.99
CA HIS A 37 4.57 2.97 -20.71
C HIS A 37 3.18 3.09 -20.09
N VAL A 38 2.66 4.32 -20.05
CA VAL A 38 1.27 4.65 -19.70
C VAL A 38 0.74 5.64 -20.72
N GLY A 39 -0.41 5.38 -21.32
CA GLY A 39 -0.97 6.28 -22.33
C GLY A 39 -2.17 5.72 -23.06
N LYS A 40 -2.59 6.38 -24.13
CA LYS A 40 -3.58 5.82 -25.05
C LYS A 40 -3.08 4.50 -25.62
N ARG A 41 -3.93 3.48 -25.63
CA ARG A 41 -3.60 2.12 -26.05
C ARG A 41 -2.77 2.07 -27.34
N ARG A 42 -3.19 2.79 -28.39
CA ARG A 42 -2.48 2.82 -29.67
C ARG A 42 -1.02 3.30 -29.58
N TRP A 43 -0.74 4.25 -28.66
CA TRP A 43 0.59 4.78 -28.48
C TRP A 43 1.48 3.82 -27.71
N VAL A 44 0.94 3.23 -26.64
CA VAL A 44 1.66 2.22 -25.82
C VAL A 44 2.05 1.02 -26.68
N LEU A 45 1.11 0.47 -27.45
CA LEU A 45 1.40 -0.67 -28.34
C LEU A 45 2.41 -0.32 -29.44
N LYS A 46 2.35 0.91 -29.98
CA LYS A 46 3.34 1.38 -30.95
C LYS A 46 4.73 1.48 -30.37
N ALA A 47 4.86 2.08 -29.18
CA ALA A 47 6.13 2.23 -28.47
C ALA A 47 6.76 0.85 -28.20
N LEU A 48 6.00 -0.07 -27.61
CA LEU A 48 6.49 -1.43 -27.35
C LEU A 48 6.98 -2.15 -28.59
N LYS A 49 6.22 -2.07 -29.70
CA LYS A 49 6.64 -2.71 -30.97
C LYS A 49 7.94 -2.13 -31.54
N GLN A 50 8.25 -0.87 -31.24
CA GLN A 50 9.50 -0.23 -31.66
C GLN A 50 10.69 -0.60 -30.77
N GLU A 51 10.43 -0.86 -29.50
CA GLU A 51 11.47 -1.18 -28.51
C GLU A 51 11.79 -2.67 -28.43
N MET A 52 10.85 -3.51 -28.88
CA MET A 52 11.01 -4.97 -28.82
C MET A 52 11.99 -5.48 -29.85
N THR A 53 12.83 -6.40 -29.42
CA THR A 53 13.66 -7.22 -30.32
C THR A 53 12.77 -8.21 -31.09
N ALA A 54 13.28 -8.78 -32.19
CA ALA A 54 12.53 -9.67 -33.09
C ALA A 54 11.87 -10.91 -32.41
N HIS A 55 12.24 -11.23 -31.19
CA HIS A 55 11.74 -12.39 -30.42
C HIS A 55 10.96 -12.00 -29.17
N GLY A 56 10.64 -10.73 -28.98
CA GLY A 56 9.86 -10.28 -27.84
C GLY A 56 8.38 -10.66 -27.95
N THR A 57 7.73 -10.98 -26.84
CA THR A 57 6.31 -11.31 -26.77
C THR A 57 5.56 -10.24 -26.01
N ILE A 58 4.40 -9.80 -26.51
CA ILE A 58 3.47 -8.92 -25.83
C ILE A 58 2.27 -9.75 -25.37
N HIS A 59 2.02 -9.79 -24.08
CA HIS A 59 0.81 -10.37 -23.51
C HIS A 59 -0.20 -9.25 -23.25
N GLU A 60 -1.29 -9.23 -23.99
CA GLU A 60 -2.33 -8.25 -23.81
C GLU A 60 -3.42 -8.80 -22.88
N ARG A 61 -3.73 -8.05 -21.82
CA ARG A 61 -4.83 -8.32 -20.91
C ARG A 61 -5.85 -7.20 -21.01
N HIS A 62 -7.09 -7.56 -21.17
CA HIS A 62 -8.20 -6.61 -21.19
C HIS A 62 -9.12 -6.91 -20.02
N TRP A 63 -9.56 -5.86 -19.36
CA TRP A 63 -10.63 -5.91 -18.39
C TRP A 63 -11.37 -4.59 -18.24
N ASP A 64 -12.64 -4.61 -18.02
CA ASP A 64 -13.46 -3.42 -17.88
C ASP A 64 -13.19 -2.74 -16.53
N GLY A 65 -13.25 -1.42 -16.52
CA GLY A 65 -13.11 -0.62 -15.32
C GLY A 65 -12.05 0.47 -15.37
N VAL A 66 -11.69 0.96 -14.21
CA VAL A 66 -10.73 2.04 -14.00
C VAL A 66 -9.42 1.46 -13.46
N LEU A 67 -8.29 1.90 -14.01
CA LEU A 67 -6.97 1.58 -13.48
C LEU A 67 -6.36 2.83 -12.86
N THR A 68 -5.89 2.69 -11.64
CA THR A 68 -5.16 3.72 -10.90
C THR A 68 -3.83 3.14 -10.40
N PRO A 69 -2.84 3.96 -10.06
CA PRO A 69 -1.75 3.52 -9.20
C PRO A 69 -2.31 2.98 -7.88
N GLY A 70 -1.57 2.09 -7.23
CA GLY A 70 -1.90 1.65 -5.88
C GLY A 70 -1.94 2.82 -4.90
N LEU A 71 -2.80 2.73 -3.90
CA LEU A 71 -2.91 3.75 -2.87
C LEU A 71 -1.65 3.79 -1.99
N ILE A 72 -1.35 4.96 -1.46
CA ILE A 72 -0.26 5.17 -0.51
C ILE A 72 -0.87 5.67 0.79
N ASN A 73 -0.66 4.93 1.88
CA ASN A 73 -1.06 5.37 3.22
C ASN A 73 0.11 6.11 3.88
N ALA A 74 0.00 7.44 3.97
CA ALA A 74 1.07 8.28 4.49
C ALA A 74 1.19 8.25 6.03
N HIS A 75 0.26 7.63 6.76
CA HIS A 75 0.28 7.52 8.21
C HIS A 75 -0.57 6.36 8.69
N THR A 76 0.05 5.37 9.33
CA THR A 76 -0.66 4.23 9.93
C THR A 76 0.07 3.71 11.17
N HIS A 77 -0.64 2.88 11.94
CA HIS A 77 -0.15 2.14 13.10
C HIS A 77 -0.62 0.70 12.95
N LEU A 78 0.02 -0.08 12.09
CA LEU A 78 -0.40 -1.44 11.74
C LEU A 78 -0.50 -2.36 12.95
N GLN A 79 0.38 -2.17 13.92
CA GLN A 79 0.37 -2.94 15.17
C GLN A 79 -0.93 -2.81 15.98
N TYR A 80 -1.77 -1.80 15.69
CA TYR A 80 -3.05 -1.61 16.37
C TYR A 80 -4.26 -2.10 15.56
N SER A 81 -4.04 -2.81 14.47
CA SER A 81 -5.14 -3.35 13.65
C SER A 81 -6.07 -4.30 14.41
N GLY A 82 -5.55 -4.99 15.43
CA GLY A 82 -6.33 -5.86 16.31
C GLY A 82 -7.17 -5.13 17.36
N MET A 83 -7.03 -3.80 17.49
CA MET A 83 -7.81 -2.99 18.45
C MET A 83 -9.17 -2.57 17.89
N VAL A 84 -9.87 -3.50 17.24
CA VAL A 84 -11.12 -3.25 16.50
C VAL A 84 -12.20 -2.60 17.36
N GLN A 85 -12.33 -3.01 18.62
CA GLN A 85 -13.32 -2.46 19.55
C GLN A 85 -13.13 -0.96 19.81
N VAL A 86 -11.89 -0.47 19.80
CA VAL A 86 -11.61 0.97 19.94
C VAL A 86 -12.09 1.71 18.69
N GLY A 87 -11.84 1.16 17.49
CA GLY A 87 -12.28 1.76 16.23
C GLY A 87 -13.80 1.74 16.02
N GLN A 88 -14.50 0.81 16.66
CA GLN A 88 -15.98 0.70 16.62
C GLN A 88 -16.69 1.53 17.70
N GLY A 89 -15.95 2.04 18.69
CA GLY A 89 -16.48 2.87 19.75
C GLY A 89 -16.95 4.24 19.27
N THR A 90 -17.88 4.84 20.01
CA THR A 90 -18.30 6.23 19.83
C THR A 90 -17.83 7.06 21.03
N TYR A 91 -17.08 8.11 20.78
CA TYR A 91 -16.46 8.91 21.83
C TYR A 91 -16.85 10.38 21.66
N ASP A 92 -17.29 11.01 22.74
CA ASP A 92 -17.70 12.43 22.77
C ASP A 92 -16.48 13.39 22.75
N ARG A 93 -15.32 12.89 23.16
CA ARG A 93 -14.07 13.67 23.28
C ARG A 93 -12.85 12.75 23.20
N PHE A 94 -11.70 13.33 22.86
CA PHE A 94 -10.42 12.62 22.78
C PHE A 94 -10.08 11.83 24.05
N ARG A 95 -10.33 12.42 25.23
CA ARG A 95 -10.04 11.75 26.52
C ARG A 95 -10.81 10.44 26.70
N ALA A 96 -12.05 10.37 26.24
CA ALA A 96 -12.84 9.13 26.31
C ALA A 96 -12.27 8.05 25.37
N TRP A 97 -11.87 8.44 24.16
CA TRP A 97 -11.16 7.55 23.24
C TRP A 97 -9.83 7.06 23.81
N GLU A 98 -9.03 7.97 24.40
CA GLU A 98 -7.73 7.65 24.99
C GLU A 98 -7.85 6.62 26.13
N LEU A 99 -8.86 6.75 26.98
CA LEU A 99 -9.10 5.79 28.05
C LEU A 99 -9.44 4.41 27.50
N ALA A 100 -10.33 4.32 26.52
CA ALA A 100 -10.68 3.06 25.85
C ALA A 100 -9.47 2.44 25.13
N PHE A 101 -8.67 3.26 24.46
CA PHE A 101 -7.43 2.81 23.82
C PHE A 101 -6.47 2.23 24.86
N ASN A 102 -6.22 2.93 25.96
CA ASN A 102 -5.27 2.50 27.00
C ASN A 102 -5.71 1.21 27.69
N GLU A 103 -7.02 0.99 27.89
CA GLU A 103 -7.55 -0.25 28.44
C GLU A 103 -7.23 -1.44 27.56
N VAL A 104 -7.54 -1.34 26.24
CA VAL A 104 -7.27 -2.39 25.25
C VAL A 104 -5.76 -2.59 25.09
N TYR A 105 -4.99 -1.51 25.07
CA TYR A 105 -3.54 -1.56 24.95
C TYR A 105 -2.91 -2.29 26.14
N ALA A 106 -3.36 -2.00 27.38
CA ALA A 106 -2.87 -2.66 28.57
C ALA A 106 -3.14 -4.18 28.58
N GLU A 107 -4.28 -4.60 28.02
CA GLU A 107 -4.57 -6.03 27.86
C GLU A 107 -3.70 -6.67 26.79
N ALA A 108 -3.54 -6.01 25.63
CA ALA A 108 -2.68 -6.46 24.55
C ALA A 108 -1.20 -6.57 24.97
N GLN A 109 -0.73 -5.71 25.86
CA GLN A 109 0.63 -5.78 26.42
C GLN A 109 0.92 -7.10 27.15
N LYS A 110 -0.09 -7.80 27.65
CA LYS A 110 0.10 -9.09 28.32
C LYS A 110 0.38 -10.23 27.37
N THR A 111 -0.14 -10.15 26.15
CA THR A 111 -0.05 -11.20 25.11
C THR A 111 0.91 -10.86 23.99
N GLN A 112 1.35 -9.60 23.89
CA GLN A 112 2.29 -9.09 22.90
C GLN A 112 1.92 -9.47 21.44
N PRO A 113 0.69 -9.19 20.96
CA PRO A 113 0.21 -9.63 19.65
C PRO A 113 0.69 -8.74 18.49
N TRP A 114 1.60 -7.82 18.72
CA TRP A 114 1.97 -6.71 17.84
C TRP A 114 2.39 -7.14 16.45
N LYS A 115 3.21 -8.18 16.36
CA LYS A 115 3.63 -8.75 15.06
C LYS A 115 2.44 -9.24 14.26
N GLN A 116 1.62 -10.11 14.85
CA GLN A 116 0.47 -10.69 14.17
C GLN A 116 -0.51 -9.61 13.73
N TRP A 117 -0.83 -8.67 14.60
CA TRP A 117 -1.74 -7.58 14.28
C TRP A 117 -1.19 -6.69 13.17
N ALA A 118 0.12 -6.39 13.20
CA ALA A 118 0.73 -5.57 12.15
C ALA A 118 0.72 -6.29 10.78
N GLU A 119 1.01 -7.59 10.74
CA GLU A 119 0.93 -8.40 9.51
C GLU A 119 -0.50 -8.50 8.97
N ASP A 120 -1.50 -8.66 9.85
CA ASP A 120 -2.91 -8.66 9.47
C ASP A 120 -3.35 -7.29 8.94
N GLY A 121 -2.90 -6.20 9.55
CA GLY A 121 -3.15 -4.85 9.07
C GLY A 121 -2.52 -4.59 7.69
N ALA A 122 -1.28 -5.03 7.48
CA ALA A 122 -0.61 -4.92 6.19
C ALA A 122 -1.34 -5.73 5.10
N ARG A 123 -1.80 -6.94 5.41
CA ARG A 123 -2.60 -7.75 4.50
C ARG A 123 -3.91 -7.05 4.11
N GLN A 124 -4.64 -6.48 5.08
CA GLN A 124 -5.87 -5.73 4.81
C GLN A 124 -5.61 -4.50 3.91
N MET A 125 -4.48 -3.83 4.07
CA MET A 125 -4.06 -2.75 3.17
C MET A 125 -3.88 -3.24 1.73
N VAL A 126 -3.16 -4.34 1.52
CA VAL A 126 -2.96 -4.92 0.18
C VAL A 126 -4.31 -5.32 -0.44
N GLU A 127 -5.17 -5.97 0.32
CA GLU A 127 -6.52 -6.38 -0.13
C GLU A 127 -7.39 -5.17 -0.52
N SER A 128 -7.16 -4.01 0.11
CA SER A 128 -7.86 -2.74 -0.24
C SER A 128 -7.16 -1.91 -1.31
N GLY A 129 -6.07 -2.40 -1.90
CA GLY A 129 -5.36 -1.72 -3.00
C GLY A 129 -4.28 -0.73 -2.55
N THR A 130 -3.89 -0.75 -1.28
CA THR A 130 -2.75 0.04 -0.78
C THR A 130 -1.45 -0.70 -1.06
N THR A 131 -0.48 -0.05 -1.68
CA THR A 131 0.79 -0.66 -2.12
C THR A 131 2.01 -0.13 -1.38
N ALA A 132 1.86 0.99 -0.68
CA ALA A 132 2.92 1.56 0.13
C ALA A 132 2.36 2.23 1.39
N ALA A 133 3.14 2.25 2.47
CA ALA A 133 2.72 2.90 3.70
C ALA A 133 3.89 3.52 4.48
N ALA A 134 3.57 4.57 5.26
CA ALA A 134 4.39 5.08 6.34
C ALA A 134 3.80 4.58 7.66
N ASP A 135 4.43 3.56 8.24
CA ASP A 135 3.96 2.91 9.46
C ASP A 135 4.72 3.43 10.67
N ILE A 136 4.00 3.81 11.72
CA ILE A 136 4.61 4.26 12.97
C ILE A 136 4.52 3.11 13.95
N VAL A 137 5.69 2.53 14.29
CA VAL A 137 5.80 1.37 15.15
C VAL A 137 6.36 1.73 16.53
N THR A 138 5.81 1.15 17.57
CA THR A 138 6.29 1.26 18.96
C THR A 138 6.79 -0.08 19.50
N ASP A 139 6.70 -1.14 18.69
CA ASP A 139 7.23 -2.46 18.98
C ASP A 139 8.05 -2.98 17.79
N LEU A 140 9.27 -3.48 18.05
CA LEU A 140 10.19 -3.92 17.00
C LEU A 140 9.64 -5.12 16.21
N ASP A 141 8.85 -5.97 16.84
CA ASP A 141 8.28 -7.14 16.18
C ASP A 141 7.27 -6.76 15.07
N ALA A 142 6.69 -5.54 15.17
CA ALA A 142 5.79 -5.00 14.15
C ALA A 142 6.52 -4.43 12.92
N ALA A 143 7.80 -4.06 13.05
CA ALA A 143 8.53 -3.32 12.01
C ALA A 143 8.65 -4.05 10.66
N GLY A 144 8.54 -5.40 10.65
CA GLY A 144 8.61 -6.22 9.45
C GLY A 144 7.31 -6.38 8.67
N ALA A 145 6.19 -5.84 9.17
CA ALA A 145 4.86 -6.13 8.63
C ALA A 145 4.67 -5.73 7.16
N LEU A 146 5.16 -4.56 6.74
CA LEU A 146 5.07 -4.12 5.34
C LEU A 146 5.81 -5.08 4.40
N ALA A 147 7.04 -5.45 4.76
CA ALA A 147 7.86 -6.36 3.97
C ALA A 147 7.25 -7.77 3.87
N SER A 148 6.58 -8.25 4.92
CA SER A 148 5.90 -9.57 4.93
C SER A 148 4.82 -9.70 3.87
N GLN A 149 4.22 -8.57 3.44
CA GLN A 149 3.21 -8.50 2.40
C GLN A 149 3.73 -7.96 1.06
N GLY A 150 5.05 -7.80 0.92
CA GLY A 150 5.65 -7.25 -0.30
C GLY A 150 5.32 -5.78 -0.55
N MET A 151 4.90 -5.05 0.48
CA MET A 151 4.59 -3.63 0.38
C MET A 151 5.88 -2.79 0.44
N HIS A 152 5.86 -1.67 -0.29
CA HIS A 152 6.86 -0.62 -0.11
C HIS A 152 6.50 0.27 1.09
N GLY A 153 7.50 0.91 1.69
CA GLY A 153 7.24 1.88 2.75
C GLY A 153 8.36 2.00 3.76
N ILE A 154 8.06 2.72 4.83
CA ILE A 154 9.00 2.99 5.92
C ILE A 154 8.28 2.69 7.23
N ALA A 155 8.91 1.91 8.11
CA ALA A 155 8.52 1.77 9.49
C ALA A 155 9.31 2.79 10.33
N TYR A 156 8.61 3.79 10.85
CA TYR A 156 9.18 4.81 11.73
C TYR A 156 9.11 4.35 13.17
N TRP A 157 10.25 4.23 13.82
CA TRP A 157 10.30 3.93 15.24
C TRP A 157 9.85 5.12 16.07
N ALA A 158 8.72 5.00 16.77
CA ALA A 158 8.22 5.99 17.69
C ALA A 158 8.55 5.58 19.13
N VAL A 159 9.37 6.38 19.80
CA VAL A 159 9.63 6.20 21.23
C VAL A 159 8.48 6.83 22.01
N SER A 160 7.69 6.01 22.70
CA SER A 160 6.69 6.52 23.64
C SER A 160 7.41 7.06 24.88
N TYR A 161 7.59 8.38 24.95
CA TYR A 161 8.01 9.01 26.19
C TYR A 161 6.79 9.08 27.12
N THR A 162 6.83 8.29 28.17
CA THR A 162 5.82 8.32 29.25
C THR A 162 5.85 9.61 30.10
N HIS A 163 6.75 10.54 29.79
CA HIS A 163 6.94 11.81 30.53
C HIS A 163 7.26 12.96 29.57
N LEU A 164 6.31 13.38 28.76
CA LEU A 164 6.28 14.75 28.27
C LEU A 164 5.57 15.60 29.33
N THR A 165 6.29 16.01 30.39
CA THR A 165 5.92 17.20 31.14
C THR A 165 6.21 18.38 30.22
N LEU A 166 5.17 18.93 29.58
CA LEU A 166 5.29 20.24 28.98
C LEU A 166 5.62 21.22 30.08
N PRO A 167 6.66 22.05 29.94
CA PRO A 167 6.91 23.12 30.92
C PRO A 167 5.70 24.07 30.91
N THR A 168 5.12 24.29 32.07
CA THR A 168 4.07 25.28 32.32
C THR A 168 4.60 26.68 32.10
#